data_7c417758189bc49e160678ef91d09f97
#
_entry.id   7c417758189bc49e160678ef91d09f97
#
_cell.length_a   1.000
_cell.length_b   1.000
_cell.length_c   1.000
_cell.angle_alpha   90.00
_cell.angle_beta   90.00
_cell.angle_gamma   90.00
#
_symmetry.space_group_name_H-M   'P 1'
#
loop_
_entity.id
_entity.type
_entity.pdbx_description
1 polymer ?
#
loop_
_entity_poly.entity_id
_entity_poly.type
_entity_poly.pdbx_seq_one_letter_code
_entity_poly.pdbx_strand_id
1 'polypeptide(L)'
;KKTKRVKVTRMIYDHGYLGSIAMNQLDKAREEADGHRFRWLIPSMVFSVFRIEALCNLYGSQLFPHWGHFESTSFLGKVTMISEFLKVKVDFSAEPWQTLNRMKQFRNALAHAKPQKASRVTEIPKSAPDRAAFYPTSNKTITSYSSVEAAEQFVTLTGEVRRPAIYEVLETETIESESGILNTLTPLVDLPAIL
;
A
#
# COMPACT_ATOMS: atom_id res chain seq x y z
N LYS A 1 32.75 7.94 34.91
CA LYS A 1 32.67 8.27 33.47
C LYS A 1 31.78 9.49 33.31
N LYS A 2 32.26 10.57 32.66
CA LYS A 2 31.44 11.74 32.35
C LYS A 2 30.49 11.41 31.22
N THR A 3 29.17 11.57 31.39
CA THR A 3 28.16 11.36 30.37
C THR A 3 27.72 12.70 29.81
N LYS A 4 27.49 12.77 28.50
CA LYS A 4 26.92 13.93 27.80
C LYS A 4 25.47 13.60 27.40
N ARG A 5 24.53 14.52 27.63
CA ARG A 5 23.17 14.40 27.10
C ARG A 5 23.13 15.00 25.70
N VAL A 6 22.61 14.24 24.74
CA VAL A 6 22.42 14.68 23.35
C VAL A 6 20.96 14.49 23.02
N LYS A 7 20.30 15.54 22.51
CA LYS A 7 18.94 15.43 21.92
C LYS A 7 19.09 15.09 20.45
N VAL A 8 18.57 13.95 20.04
CA VAL A 8 18.53 13.53 18.62
C VAL A 8 17.06 13.60 18.18
N THR A 9 16.80 14.34 17.11
CA THR A 9 15.47 14.40 16.47
C THR A 9 15.58 13.71 15.12
N ARG A 10 14.73 12.71 14.87
CA ARG A 10 14.69 11.97 13.62
C ARG A 10 13.27 11.89 13.11
N MET A 11 13.09 12.11 11.82
CA MET A 11 11.82 11.81 11.14
C MET A 11 11.72 10.31 10.89
N ILE A 12 10.57 9.72 11.20
CA ILE A 12 10.30 8.29 10.97
C ILE A 12 9.25 8.19 9.85
N TYR A 13 9.54 7.36 8.87
CA TYR A 13 8.69 7.17 7.69
C TYR A 13 8.22 5.72 7.61
N ASP A 14 6.92 5.51 7.84
CA ASP A 14 6.35 4.15 7.95
C ASP A 14 6.21 3.42 6.60
N HIS A 15 6.19 4.14 5.47
CA HIS A 15 5.98 3.53 4.15
C HIS A 15 7.06 2.50 3.76
N GLY A 16 8.31 2.69 4.18
CA GLY A 16 9.38 1.70 4.00
C GLY A 16 9.12 0.41 4.77
N TYR A 17 8.66 0.55 6.00
CA TYR A 17 8.30 -0.57 6.86
C TYR A 17 7.10 -1.35 6.31
N LEU A 18 6.04 -0.64 5.90
CA LEU A 18 4.87 -1.23 5.26
C LEU A 18 5.23 -2.02 3.99
N GLY A 19 6.15 -1.46 3.16
CA GLY A 19 6.64 -2.15 1.98
C GLY A 19 7.42 -3.42 2.28
N SER A 20 8.24 -3.41 3.33
CA SER A 20 8.98 -4.61 3.77
C SER A 20 8.02 -5.70 4.25
N ILE A 21 6.98 -5.34 4.99
CA ILE A 21 5.94 -6.30 5.41
C ILE A 21 5.24 -6.88 4.18
N ALA A 22 4.81 -6.04 3.24
CA ALA A 22 4.12 -6.48 2.03
C ALA A 22 4.96 -7.50 1.24
N MET A 23 6.25 -7.22 1.04
CA MET A 23 7.17 -8.11 0.35
C MET A 23 7.36 -9.44 1.08
N ASN A 24 7.62 -9.39 2.39
CA ASN A 24 7.81 -10.61 3.20
C ASN A 24 6.57 -11.51 3.18
N GLN A 25 5.38 -10.93 3.16
CA GLN A 25 4.14 -11.70 3.05
C GLN A 25 3.99 -12.32 1.66
N LEU A 26 4.37 -11.60 0.59
CA LEU A 26 4.36 -12.13 -0.78
C LEU A 26 5.32 -13.32 -0.92
N ASP A 27 6.53 -13.21 -0.37
CA ASP A 27 7.51 -14.29 -0.43
C ASP A 27 7.00 -15.55 0.28
N LYS A 28 6.38 -15.41 1.45
CA LYS A 28 5.70 -16.53 2.12
C LYS A 28 4.55 -17.12 1.30
N ALA A 29 3.79 -16.27 0.59
CA ALA A 29 2.73 -16.76 -0.28
C ALA A 29 3.26 -17.60 -1.44
N ARG A 30 4.44 -17.27 -1.97
CA ARG A 30 5.10 -18.04 -3.04
C ARG A 30 5.55 -19.42 -2.59
N GLU A 31 5.96 -19.55 -1.33
CA GLU A 31 6.41 -20.79 -0.72
C GLU A 31 5.26 -21.70 -0.27
N GLU A 32 4.06 -21.16 -0.08
CA GLU A 32 2.91 -21.86 0.49
C GLU A 32 2.12 -22.63 -0.57
N ALA A 33 1.49 -23.75 -0.14
CA ALA A 33 0.56 -24.50 -0.99
C ALA A 33 -0.68 -23.67 -1.39
N ASP A 34 -1.20 -23.89 -2.59
CA ASP A 34 -2.27 -23.08 -3.20
C ASP A 34 -3.48 -22.84 -2.30
N GLY A 35 -3.97 -23.86 -1.61
CA GLY A 35 -5.16 -23.74 -0.75
C GLY A 35 -4.98 -22.85 0.48
N HIS A 36 -3.76 -22.46 0.81
CA HIS A 36 -3.42 -21.70 2.00
C HIS A 36 -2.79 -20.34 1.72
N ARG A 37 -2.44 -20.05 0.47
CA ARG A 37 -1.77 -18.81 0.06
C ARG A 37 -2.53 -17.53 0.44
N PHE A 38 -3.86 -17.59 0.47
CA PHE A 38 -4.69 -16.41 0.76
C PHE A 38 -4.32 -15.72 2.08
N ARG A 39 -3.88 -16.47 3.10
CA ARG A 39 -3.48 -15.92 4.41
C ARG A 39 -2.25 -15.03 4.35
N TRP A 40 -1.44 -15.17 3.30
CA TRP A 40 -0.27 -14.35 3.05
C TRP A 40 -0.51 -13.29 1.97
N LEU A 41 -1.27 -13.66 0.92
CA LEU A 41 -1.61 -12.73 -0.16
C LEU A 41 -2.44 -11.54 0.33
N ILE A 42 -3.47 -11.78 1.13
CA ILE A 42 -4.32 -10.71 1.64
C ILE A 42 -3.51 -9.68 2.45
N PRO A 43 -2.72 -10.04 3.47
CA PRO A 43 -1.87 -9.09 4.17
C PRO A 43 -0.88 -8.38 3.25
N SER A 44 -0.22 -9.08 2.32
CA SER A 44 0.70 -8.46 1.35
C SER A 44 0.03 -7.32 0.59
N MET A 45 -1.16 -7.58 0.04
CA MET A 45 -1.92 -6.59 -0.72
C MET A 45 -2.42 -5.44 0.16
N VAL A 46 -2.87 -5.71 1.39
CA VAL A 46 -3.30 -4.68 2.35
C VAL A 46 -2.15 -3.74 2.70
N PHE A 47 -0.99 -4.27 3.03
CA PHE A 47 0.17 -3.45 3.36
C PHE A 47 0.70 -2.67 2.15
N SER A 48 0.55 -3.20 0.93
CA SER A 48 0.81 -2.44 -0.29
C SER A 48 -0.11 -1.22 -0.42
N VAL A 49 -1.42 -1.39 -0.17
CA VAL A 49 -2.36 -0.25 -0.18
C VAL A 49 -2.02 0.79 0.88
N PHE A 50 -1.74 0.35 2.11
CA PHE A 50 -1.34 1.27 3.19
C PHE A 50 -0.03 1.99 2.88
N ARG A 51 0.91 1.34 2.20
CA ARG A 51 2.14 1.97 1.74
C ARG A 51 1.87 3.11 0.77
N ILE A 52 1.00 2.92 -0.23
CA ILE A 52 0.61 4.00 -1.16
C ILE A 52 -0.04 5.15 -0.38
N GLU A 53 -0.92 4.86 0.57
CA GLU A 53 -1.56 5.90 1.38
C GLU A 53 -0.53 6.69 2.21
N ALA A 54 0.44 6.00 2.81
CA ALA A 54 1.53 6.64 3.55
C ALA A 54 2.43 7.50 2.65
N LEU A 55 2.73 7.04 1.43
CA LEU A 55 3.46 7.82 0.43
C LEU A 55 2.67 9.06 0.00
N CYS A 56 1.35 8.93 -0.22
CA CYS A 56 0.51 10.08 -0.53
C CYS A 56 0.51 11.12 0.60
N ASN A 57 0.47 10.67 1.85
CA ASN A 57 0.52 11.57 3.00
C ASN A 57 1.89 12.26 3.11
N LEU A 58 2.97 11.53 2.86
CA LEU A 58 4.32 12.09 2.83
C LEU A 58 4.44 13.19 1.76
N TYR A 59 4.16 12.85 0.50
CA TYR A 59 4.30 13.82 -0.61
C TYR A 59 3.27 14.94 -0.52
N GLY A 60 2.03 14.61 -0.16
CA GLY A 60 0.98 15.60 -0.01
C GLY A 60 1.32 16.66 1.03
N SER A 61 1.89 16.26 2.17
CA SER A 61 2.31 17.21 3.21
C SER A 61 3.45 18.14 2.77
N GLN A 62 4.27 17.71 1.81
CA GLN A 62 5.34 18.52 1.25
C GLN A 62 4.86 19.46 0.14
N LEU A 63 3.88 19.02 -0.65
CA LEU A 63 3.38 19.77 -1.81
C LEU A 63 2.26 20.74 -1.46
N PHE A 64 1.47 20.45 -0.42
CA PHE A 64 0.26 21.21 -0.09
C PHE A 64 0.29 21.72 1.37
N PRO A 65 0.28 23.04 1.61
CA PRO A 65 0.39 23.63 2.95
C PRO A 65 -0.68 23.19 3.94
N HIS A 66 -1.85 22.75 3.45
CA HIS A 66 -3.00 22.38 4.27
C HIS A 66 -3.40 20.90 4.07
N TRP A 67 -2.42 20.03 3.84
CA TRP A 67 -2.66 18.62 3.56
C TRP A 67 -3.54 17.91 4.60
N GLY A 68 -3.46 18.27 5.87
CA GLY A 68 -4.29 17.69 6.93
C GLY A 68 -5.80 17.74 6.65
N HIS A 69 -6.29 18.69 5.87
CA HIS A 69 -7.70 18.75 5.46
C HIS A 69 -8.07 17.70 4.39
N PHE A 70 -7.08 17.13 3.72
CA PHE A 70 -7.26 16.13 2.67
C PHE A 70 -7.00 14.69 3.13
N GLU A 71 -6.58 14.48 4.38
CA GLU A 71 -6.25 13.15 4.89
C GLU A 71 -7.42 12.16 4.86
N SER A 72 -8.66 12.65 4.97
CA SER A 72 -9.88 11.82 4.86
C SER A 72 -10.24 11.43 3.43
N THR A 73 -9.61 12.04 2.43
CA THR A 73 -9.82 11.69 1.02
C THR A 73 -9.32 10.28 0.74
N SER A 74 -9.99 9.54 -0.16
CA SER A 74 -9.55 8.21 -0.57
C SER A 74 -8.12 8.26 -1.12
N PHE A 75 -7.34 7.20 -0.91
CA PHE A 75 -5.96 7.19 -1.39
C PHE A 75 -5.85 7.43 -2.90
N LEU A 76 -6.80 6.93 -3.69
CA LEU A 76 -6.84 7.18 -5.13
C LEU A 76 -7.09 8.66 -5.44
N GLY A 77 -7.95 9.33 -4.66
CA GLY A 77 -8.15 10.78 -4.76
C GLY A 77 -6.87 11.55 -4.41
N LYS A 78 -6.14 11.12 -3.38
CA LYS A 78 -4.84 11.70 -3.02
C LYS A 78 -3.82 11.54 -4.14
N VAL A 79 -3.69 10.31 -4.70
CA VAL A 79 -2.79 10.03 -5.82
C VAL A 79 -3.14 10.92 -7.02
N THR A 80 -4.42 10.99 -7.40
CA THR A 80 -4.88 11.82 -8.52
C THR A 80 -4.53 13.29 -8.31
N MET A 81 -4.82 13.82 -7.12
CA MET A 81 -4.54 15.23 -6.81
C MET A 81 -3.04 15.56 -6.86
N ILE A 82 -2.20 14.68 -6.31
CA ILE A 82 -0.74 14.84 -6.37
C ILE A 82 -0.26 14.76 -7.81
N SER A 83 -0.77 13.82 -8.60
CA SER A 83 -0.38 13.63 -10.00
C SER A 83 -0.77 14.83 -10.87
N GLU A 84 -1.96 15.35 -10.70
CA GLU A 84 -2.40 16.56 -11.42
C GLU A 84 -1.55 17.77 -11.05
N PHE A 85 -1.24 17.95 -9.76
CA PHE A 85 -0.34 19.02 -9.31
C PHE A 85 1.05 18.91 -9.97
N LEU A 86 1.57 17.70 -10.10
CA LEU A 86 2.84 17.39 -10.75
C LEU A 86 2.74 17.34 -12.29
N LYS A 87 1.56 17.61 -12.86
CA LYS A 87 1.28 17.54 -14.32
C LYS A 87 1.51 16.17 -14.93
N VAL A 88 1.38 15.10 -14.14
CA VAL A 88 1.39 13.73 -14.60
C VAL A 88 0.01 13.38 -15.15
N LYS A 89 -0.04 12.83 -16.38
CA LYS A 89 -1.30 12.43 -17.00
C LYS A 89 -1.94 11.28 -16.23
N VAL A 90 -3.16 11.49 -15.77
CA VAL A 90 -3.98 10.44 -15.15
C VAL A 90 -4.79 9.73 -16.24
N ASP A 91 -4.58 8.42 -16.38
CA ASP A 91 -5.26 7.61 -17.38
C ASP A 91 -5.63 6.23 -16.81
N PHE A 92 -6.84 6.11 -16.30
CA PHE A 92 -7.35 4.85 -15.71
C PHE A 92 -7.54 3.70 -16.71
N SER A 93 -7.32 3.91 -18.01
CA SER A 93 -7.31 2.86 -19.03
C SER A 93 -5.93 2.21 -19.19
N ALA A 94 -4.89 2.75 -18.58
CA ALA A 94 -3.50 2.28 -18.67
C ALA A 94 -2.89 2.01 -17.31
N GLU A 95 -1.79 1.25 -17.27
CA GLU A 95 -0.96 1.13 -16.07
C GLU A 95 -0.18 2.45 -15.86
N PRO A 96 0.13 2.81 -14.64
CA PRO A 96 -0.14 2.12 -13.37
C PRO A 96 -1.56 2.37 -12.79
N TRP A 97 -2.37 3.18 -13.42
CA TRP A 97 -3.68 3.62 -12.93
C TRP A 97 -4.70 2.49 -12.80
N GLN A 98 -4.62 1.48 -13.70
CA GLN A 98 -5.45 0.28 -13.60
C GLN A 98 -5.15 -0.48 -12.31
N THR A 99 -3.89 -0.67 -11.96
CA THR A 99 -3.49 -1.33 -10.72
C THR A 99 -3.89 -0.52 -9.50
N LEU A 100 -3.72 0.80 -9.48
CA LEU A 100 -4.20 1.68 -8.40
C LEU A 100 -5.72 1.57 -8.20
N ASN A 101 -6.49 1.51 -9.28
CA ASN A 101 -7.93 1.32 -9.20
C ASN A 101 -8.30 -0.07 -8.64
N ARG A 102 -7.58 -1.12 -9.03
CA ARG A 102 -7.73 -2.47 -8.43
C ARG A 102 -7.40 -2.48 -6.94
N MET A 103 -6.35 -1.79 -6.52
CA MET A 103 -6.01 -1.62 -5.10
C MET A 103 -7.13 -0.96 -4.31
N LYS A 104 -7.74 0.10 -4.86
CA LYS A 104 -8.91 0.75 -4.25
C LYS A 104 -10.09 -0.22 -4.12
N GLN A 105 -10.41 -0.95 -5.18
CA GLN A 105 -11.52 -1.91 -5.18
C GLN A 105 -11.28 -3.03 -4.15
N PHE A 106 -10.08 -3.58 -4.11
CA PHE A 106 -9.68 -4.58 -3.13
C PHE A 106 -9.82 -4.07 -1.70
N ARG A 107 -9.25 -2.90 -1.40
CA ARG A 107 -9.36 -2.28 -0.06
C ARG A 107 -10.80 -2.08 0.35
N ASN A 108 -11.64 -1.60 -0.57
CA ASN A 108 -13.06 -1.37 -0.29
C ASN A 108 -13.83 -2.69 -0.09
N ALA A 109 -13.51 -3.73 -0.84
CA ALA A 109 -14.10 -5.06 -0.66
C ALA A 109 -13.78 -5.64 0.72
N LEU A 110 -12.57 -5.39 1.25
CA LEU A 110 -12.19 -5.81 2.60
C LEU A 110 -12.83 -4.95 3.69
N ALA A 111 -12.72 -3.63 3.57
CA ALA A 111 -13.17 -2.69 4.60
C ALA A 111 -14.70 -2.67 4.75
N HIS A 112 -15.42 -2.95 3.68
CA HIS A 112 -16.89 -2.91 3.62
C HIS A 112 -17.50 -4.28 3.28
N ALA A 113 -16.83 -5.36 3.69
CA ALA A 113 -17.31 -6.72 3.46
C ALA A 113 -18.73 -6.88 4.03
N LYS A 114 -19.67 -7.25 3.16
CA LYS A 114 -21.05 -7.53 3.52
C LYS A 114 -21.30 -9.03 3.52
N PRO A 115 -22.20 -9.53 4.38
CA PRO A 115 -22.65 -10.90 4.31
C PRO A 115 -23.17 -11.22 2.89
N GLN A 116 -22.70 -12.32 2.33
CA GLN A 116 -23.11 -12.77 1.00
C GLN A 116 -23.85 -14.10 1.14
N LYS A 117 -25.00 -14.22 0.50
CA LYS A 117 -25.71 -15.50 0.38
C LYS A 117 -25.12 -16.24 -0.81
N ALA A 118 -24.45 -17.35 -0.55
CA ALA A 118 -24.01 -18.28 -1.58
C ALA A 118 -24.95 -19.48 -1.62
N SER A 119 -25.39 -19.86 -2.80
CA SER A 119 -26.16 -21.08 -3.01
C SER A 119 -25.54 -21.87 -4.18
N ARG A 120 -25.49 -23.17 -4.02
CA ARG A 120 -25.04 -24.10 -5.05
C ARG A 120 -25.90 -25.34 -5.02
N VAL A 121 -26.29 -25.82 -6.16
CA VAL A 121 -26.84 -27.18 -6.31
C VAL A 121 -25.68 -28.12 -6.53
N THR A 122 -25.56 -29.13 -5.69
CA THR A 122 -24.53 -30.15 -5.78
C THR A 122 -25.19 -31.53 -5.76
N GLU A 123 -24.86 -32.37 -6.70
CA GLU A 123 -25.28 -33.77 -6.69
C GLU A 123 -24.33 -34.57 -5.81
N ILE A 124 -24.90 -35.28 -4.84
CA ILE A 124 -24.16 -36.17 -3.95
C ILE A 124 -24.77 -37.59 -4.07
N PRO A 125 -23.99 -38.67 -3.84
CA PRO A 125 -24.48 -40.02 -3.77
C PRO A 125 -25.62 -40.12 -2.74
N LYS A 126 -26.67 -40.86 -3.06
CA LYS A 126 -27.84 -41.05 -2.13
C LYS A 126 -27.43 -41.62 -0.75
N SER A 127 -26.31 -42.34 -0.68
CA SER A 127 -25.73 -42.86 0.56
C SER A 127 -24.91 -41.85 1.34
N ALA A 128 -24.60 -40.67 0.77
CA ALA A 128 -23.81 -39.67 1.43
C ALA A 128 -24.69 -38.77 2.34
N PRO A 129 -24.21 -38.34 3.50
CA PRO A 129 -24.96 -37.43 4.33
C PRO A 129 -25.05 -36.05 3.68
N ASP A 130 -26.14 -35.27 3.89
CA ASP A 130 -26.38 -33.96 3.30
C ASP A 130 -25.22 -32.96 3.53
N ARG A 131 -24.51 -33.10 4.66
CA ARG A 131 -23.30 -32.30 4.95
C ARG A 131 -22.16 -32.50 3.95
N ALA A 132 -22.17 -33.60 3.16
CA ALA A 132 -21.20 -33.79 2.11
C ALA A 132 -21.37 -32.80 0.95
N ALA A 133 -22.55 -32.19 0.82
CA ALA A 133 -22.79 -31.10 -0.13
C ALA A 133 -22.28 -29.73 0.38
N PHE A 134 -21.86 -29.66 1.64
CA PHE A 134 -21.40 -28.39 2.23
C PHE A 134 -19.97 -28.09 1.77
N TYR A 135 -19.85 -27.07 0.96
CA TYR A 135 -18.56 -26.48 0.61
C TYR A 135 -18.39 -25.16 1.34
N PRO A 136 -17.29 -24.94 2.06
CA PRO A 136 -16.96 -23.62 2.54
C PRO A 136 -16.76 -22.70 1.32
N THR A 137 -17.72 -21.81 1.09
CA THR A 137 -17.62 -20.81 0.05
C THR A 137 -16.89 -19.60 0.61
N SER A 138 -15.72 -19.30 0.06
CA SER A 138 -15.03 -18.04 0.32
C SER A 138 -15.79 -16.87 -0.32
N ASN A 139 -15.61 -15.68 0.25
CA ASN A 139 -16.11 -14.45 -0.36
C ASN A 139 -15.53 -14.28 -1.78
N LYS A 140 -16.37 -14.45 -2.80
CA LYS A 140 -15.95 -14.40 -4.19
C LYS A 140 -15.26 -13.10 -4.56
N THR A 141 -15.67 -12.00 -3.98
CA THR A 141 -15.07 -10.69 -4.23
C THR A 141 -13.63 -10.63 -3.73
N ILE A 142 -13.38 -11.12 -2.52
CA ILE A 142 -12.01 -11.13 -1.96
C ILE A 142 -11.14 -12.15 -2.70
N THR A 143 -11.67 -13.35 -2.96
CA THR A 143 -10.90 -14.41 -3.64
C THR A 143 -10.58 -14.09 -5.08
N SER A 144 -11.40 -13.28 -5.78
CA SER A 144 -11.08 -12.84 -7.15
C SER A 144 -9.84 -11.94 -7.23
N TYR A 145 -9.46 -11.29 -6.13
CA TYR A 145 -8.23 -10.49 -6.04
C TYR A 145 -7.04 -11.28 -5.50
N SER A 146 -7.27 -12.41 -4.82
CA SER A 146 -6.23 -13.13 -4.06
C SER A 146 -5.45 -14.09 -4.95
N SER A 147 -4.70 -13.54 -5.93
CA SER A 147 -3.72 -14.31 -6.70
C SER A 147 -2.31 -13.79 -6.44
N VAL A 148 -1.30 -14.63 -6.71
CA VAL A 148 0.11 -14.24 -6.58
C VAL A 148 0.42 -13.08 -7.53
N GLU A 149 -0.07 -13.15 -8.76
CA GLU A 149 0.13 -12.14 -9.79
C GLU A 149 -0.46 -10.78 -9.38
N ALA A 150 -1.66 -10.77 -8.77
CA ALA A 150 -2.27 -9.53 -8.28
C ALA A 150 -1.47 -8.93 -7.12
N ALA A 151 -0.98 -9.77 -6.19
CA ALA A 151 -0.15 -9.32 -5.09
C ALA A 151 1.22 -8.81 -5.58
N GLU A 152 1.82 -9.48 -6.57
CA GLU A 152 3.05 -9.02 -7.23
C GLU A 152 2.87 -7.66 -7.88
N GLN A 153 1.80 -7.44 -8.61
CA GLN A 153 1.49 -6.14 -9.21
C GLN A 153 1.35 -5.04 -8.15
N PHE A 154 0.69 -5.33 -7.02
CA PHE A 154 0.56 -4.36 -5.92
C PHE A 154 1.91 -4.04 -5.28
N VAL A 155 2.72 -5.06 -4.99
CA VAL A 155 4.05 -4.90 -4.38
C VAL A 155 5.00 -4.18 -5.33
N THR A 156 5.02 -4.57 -6.62
CA THR A 156 5.87 -3.96 -7.65
C THR A 156 5.54 -2.50 -7.83
N LEU A 157 4.26 -2.17 -8.03
CA LEU A 157 3.82 -0.78 -8.16
C LEU A 157 4.32 0.07 -6.98
N THR A 158 4.16 -0.43 -5.74
CA THR A 158 4.61 0.31 -4.56
C THR A 158 6.13 0.34 -4.42
N GLY A 159 6.84 -0.62 -5.02
CA GLY A 159 8.30 -0.70 -5.03
C GLY A 159 8.95 0.20 -6.07
N GLU A 160 8.30 0.39 -7.21
CA GLU A 160 8.76 1.28 -8.29
C GLU A 160 8.65 2.76 -7.89
N VAL A 161 7.74 3.08 -6.97
CA VAL A 161 7.75 4.37 -6.25
C VAL A 161 8.99 4.50 -5.34
N ARG A 162 9.97 3.60 -5.48
CA ARG A 162 11.23 3.64 -4.75
C ARG A 162 12.14 4.74 -5.28
N ARG A 163 12.44 5.65 -4.37
CA ARG A 163 13.54 6.61 -4.42
C ARG A 163 13.50 7.63 -5.55
N PRO A 164 12.73 8.68 -5.42
CA PRO A 164 13.23 9.97 -5.82
C PRO A 164 14.43 10.33 -4.91
N ALA A 165 15.36 11.12 -5.44
CA ALA A 165 16.48 11.71 -4.70
C ALA A 165 16.10 12.42 -3.38
N ILE A 166 14.81 12.66 -3.15
CA ILE A 166 14.19 13.11 -1.89
C ILE A 166 14.54 12.22 -0.68
N TYR A 167 14.76 10.91 -0.84
CA TYR A 167 15.16 10.07 0.28
C TYR A 167 16.53 10.44 0.84
N GLU A 168 17.48 10.79 -0.01
CA GLU A 168 18.81 11.23 0.43
C GLU A 168 18.76 12.59 1.14
N VAL A 169 17.79 13.44 0.75
CA VAL A 169 17.59 14.77 1.38
C VAL A 169 16.80 14.65 2.70
N LEU A 170 15.88 13.69 2.82
CA LEU A 170 15.06 13.52 4.04
C LEU A 170 15.73 12.66 5.12
N GLU A 171 16.77 11.86 4.76
CA GLU A 171 17.61 11.13 5.71
C GLU A 171 18.73 12.00 6.31
N THR A 172 18.85 13.27 5.92
CA THR A 172 19.77 14.18 6.60
C THR A 172 19.35 14.33 8.06
N GLU A 173 20.07 13.65 8.93
CA GLU A 173 19.98 13.85 10.39
C GLU A 173 20.23 15.34 10.65
N THR A 174 19.20 16.05 11.08
CA THR A 174 19.39 17.41 11.61
C THR A 174 20.07 17.27 12.96
N ILE A 175 21.40 17.23 12.96
CA ILE A 175 22.17 17.36 14.19
C ILE A 175 22.15 18.84 14.52
N GLU A 176 21.29 19.26 15.43
CA GLU A 176 21.39 20.57 16.04
C GLU A 176 22.69 20.62 16.88
N SER A 177 23.75 21.14 16.29
CA SER A 177 24.89 21.61 17.05
C SER A 177 24.50 22.96 17.67
N GLU A 178 25.04 23.27 18.85
CA GLU A 178 24.82 24.55 19.58
C GLU A 178 25.21 25.82 18.79
N SER A 179 25.56 25.70 17.52
CA SER A 179 25.94 26.78 16.61
C SER A 179 24.91 26.96 15.50
N GLY A 180 23.67 27.20 15.82
CA GLY A 180 22.54 27.67 15.02
C GLY A 180 22.75 27.94 13.52
N ILE A 181 22.77 26.92 12.66
CA ILE A 181 22.66 27.07 11.22
C ILE A 181 21.43 26.30 10.75
N LEU A 182 20.41 27.06 10.41
CA LEU A 182 19.19 26.59 9.76
C LEU A 182 19.51 26.37 8.27
N ASN A 183 19.67 25.14 7.83
CA ASN A 183 19.71 24.84 6.39
C ASN A 183 18.28 24.84 5.85
N THR A 184 17.94 25.87 5.10
CA THR A 184 16.71 25.95 4.31
C THR A 184 16.75 24.95 3.18
N LEU A 185 15.85 23.98 3.19
CA LEU A 185 15.66 22.99 2.15
C LEU A 185 15.11 23.65 0.87
N THR A 186 15.87 23.60 -0.20
CA THR A 186 15.38 23.88 -1.55
C THR A 186 14.74 22.60 -2.09
N PRO A 187 13.47 22.61 -2.52
CA PRO A 187 12.87 21.42 -3.09
C PRO A 187 13.49 21.12 -4.45
N LEU A 188 14.21 20.02 -4.56
CA LEU A 188 14.62 19.44 -5.83
C LEU A 188 13.42 18.67 -6.41
N VAL A 189 12.81 19.25 -7.45
CA VAL A 189 11.70 18.66 -8.19
C VAL A 189 12.25 17.87 -9.37
N ASP A 190 12.76 16.67 -9.09
CA ASP A 190 12.91 15.62 -10.10
C ASP A 190 12.22 14.36 -9.58
N LEU A 191 10.88 14.34 -9.73
CA LEU A 191 10.09 13.15 -9.52
C LEU A 191 10.14 12.30 -10.79
N PRO A 192 10.42 10.99 -10.69
CA PRO A 192 10.37 10.12 -11.85
C PRO A 192 8.93 10.03 -12.39
N ALA A 193 8.81 9.73 -13.68
CA ALA A 193 7.56 9.71 -14.45
C ALA A 193 6.50 8.66 -14.01
N ILE A 194 6.57 8.18 -12.75
CA ILE A 194 5.65 7.20 -12.15
C ILE A 194 5.16 7.73 -10.79
N LEU A 195 4.78 8.79 -10.67
CA LEU A 195 3.62 9.44 -10.18
C LEU A 195 3.31 10.37 -11.26
#